data_c9f4589c77095be68f84f2374bf12bd0
#
_entry.id   c9f4589c77095be68f84f2374bf12bd0
#
_cell.length_a   1.000
_cell.length_b   1.000
_cell.length_c   1.000
_cell.angle_alpha   90.00
_cell.angle_beta   90.00
_cell.angle_gamma   90.00
#
_symmetry.space_group_name_H-M   'P 1'
#
loop_
_entity.id
_entity.type
_entity.pdbx_description
1 polymer ?
#
loop_
_entity_poly.entity_id
_entity_poly.type
_entity_poly.pdbx_seq_one_letter_code
_entity_poly.pdbx_strand_id
1 'polypeptide(L)'
;MANSQTKGNRSFSFSFRVLTSAISIALCIFFTFSFLFTTHHYHHRHNNNIGSDGVARGFGSVTRSILALKTDPLKPRLDHIKKQAEDHRILALMYASYAKKLKLESSKVVRVFAELSRDFSYLMNKPQYTSLFGSDGVIDEAVLRQLEKEVKERIKTARQVVGEAKESFDNQLKIQKLKDTIFAVNEQLTKAKKQGAFSSLIAAKSIPKSLHCISMRLMEERIAHPEKYLDEGKPTAPELEDPKLYHYAIFSDNVVAASVVVNSATKNAKEPWKHVFHVVTDKMNLGAMQVMFKLKDYNGAHIEVKAVEDYTFLNSSYVPVLRQLESANLQKFYFENKLENATKDTTNMKFRNPKYLSILNHLRFYLPEMYPKLHRILFLDDDIVVQKDLTGLWKIDMDGKVNGAVETCFGSFHRYAQYMNFSHPLIKAKFNPKACAWAYGMNFFDLDAWRREKCTEEYHYWQNLIAT
;
A
#
# COMPACT_ATOMS: atom_id res chain seq x y z
N MET A 1 -27.09 60.09 26.49
CA MET A 1 -25.91 60.82 25.98
C MET A 1 -24.77 59.79 25.98
N ALA A 2 -24.10 59.40 24.95
CA ALA A 2 -23.92 59.83 23.60
C ALA A 2 -23.67 58.57 22.71
N ASN A 3 -24.21 58.62 21.52
CA ASN A 3 -23.88 57.72 20.38
C ASN A 3 -22.42 57.83 19.99
N SER A 4 -21.76 56.68 19.66
CA SER A 4 -20.71 56.69 18.65
C SER A 4 -20.83 55.44 17.75
N GLN A 5 -21.13 55.68 16.52
CA GLN A 5 -21.13 54.74 15.40
C GLN A 5 -19.71 54.34 15.10
N THR A 6 -19.47 53.05 14.82
CA THR A 6 -18.33 52.60 14.04
C THR A 6 -18.83 51.93 12.76
N LYS A 7 -18.74 52.68 11.66
CA LYS A 7 -18.74 52.18 10.28
C LYS A 7 -17.35 51.62 9.97
N GLY A 8 -17.31 50.50 9.29
CA GLY A 8 -16.16 50.10 8.47
C GLY A 8 -15.62 48.72 8.77
N ASN A 9 -16.07 47.71 8.02
CA ASN A 9 -15.26 46.57 7.54
C ASN A 9 -16.13 45.59 6.73
N ARG A 10 -16.63 46.05 5.57
CA ARG A 10 -17.31 45.11 4.61
C ARG A 10 -16.51 44.86 3.32
N SER A 11 -15.35 45.44 3.10
CA SER A 11 -14.63 45.30 1.83
C SER A 11 -13.53 44.21 1.83
N PHE A 12 -13.09 43.72 2.98
CA PHE A 12 -11.97 42.74 3.06
C PHE A 12 -12.41 41.27 2.92
N SER A 13 -13.67 40.97 3.15
CA SER A 13 -14.20 39.58 3.11
C SER A 13 -14.46 39.08 1.67
N PHE A 14 -14.72 39.97 0.74
CA PHE A 14 -15.06 39.57 -0.64
C PHE A 14 -13.82 39.24 -1.48
N SER A 15 -12.74 39.97 -1.27
CA SER A 15 -11.47 39.72 -1.99
C SER A 15 -10.78 38.43 -1.59
N PHE A 16 -10.88 38.03 -0.31
CA PHE A 16 -10.30 36.79 0.20
C PHE A 16 -11.01 35.54 -0.29
N ARG A 17 -12.32 35.58 -0.45
CA ARG A 17 -13.11 34.44 -1.00
C ARG A 17 -12.87 34.22 -2.50
N VAL A 18 -12.66 35.29 -3.26
CA VAL A 18 -12.33 35.17 -4.69
C VAL A 18 -10.93 34.63 -4.90
N LEU A 19 -9.97 35.03 -4.05
CA LEU A 19 -8.58 34.52 -4.11
C LEU A 19 -8.49 33.04 -3.73
N THR A 20 -9.22 32.60 -2.69
CA THR A 20 -9.26 31.19 -2.29
C THR A 20 -9.95 30.30 -3.32
N SER A 21 -11.01 30.78 -4.00
CA SER A 21 -11.65 30.07 -5.10
C SER A 21 -10.72 29.92 -6.31
N ALA A 22 -9.99 30.97 -6.68
CA ALA A 22 -9.06 30.93 -7.81
C ALA A 22 -7.90 29.97 -7.57
N ILE A 23 -7.36 29.93 -6.34
CA ILE A 23 -6.30 28.98 -5.94
C ILE A 23 -6.84 27.55 -5.94
N SER A 24 -8.06 27.29 -5.47
CA SER A 24 -8.68 25.98 -5.52
C SER A 24 -8.90 25.48 -6.93
N ILE A 25 -9.36 26.34 -7.84
CA ILE A 25 -9.55 26.01 -9.27
C ILE A 25 -8.21 25.71 -9.94
N ALA A 26 -7.17 26.50 -9.67
CA ALA A 26 -5.82 26.29 -10.22
C ALA A 26 -5.22 24.96 -9.72
N LEU A 27 -5.43 24.61 -8.45
CA LEU A 27 -5.01 23.31 -7.88
C LEU A 27 -5.78 22.14 -8.50
N CYS A 28 -7.08 22.26 -8.72
CA CYS A 28 -7.86 21.23 -9.40
C CYS A 28 -7.41 21.01 -10.85
N ILE A 29 -7.13 22.08 -11.59
CA ILE A 29 -6.61 22.00 -12.96
C ILE A 29 -5.21 21.35 -12.96
N PHE A 30 -4.34 21.69 -12.02
CA PHE A 30 -3.00 21.10 -11.91
C PHE A 30 -3.08 19.60 -11.57
N PHE A 31 -3.97 19.17 -10.67
CA PHE A 31 -4.16 17.76 -10.33
C PHE A 31 -4.78 16.95 -11.47
N THR A 32 -5.73 17.51 -12.22
CA THR A 32 -6.31 16.83 -13.41
C THR A 32 -5.28 16.70 -14.53
N PHE A 33 -4.44 17.71 -14.76
CA PHE A 33 -3.36 17.64 -15.75
C PHE A 33 -2.27 16.63 -15.34
N SER A 34 -1.88 16.59 -14.07
CA SER A 34 -0.93 15.57 -13.56
C SER A 34 -1.49 14.16 -13.67
N PHE A 35 -2.80 13.97 -13.44
CA PHE A 35 -3.44 12.67 -13.56
C PHE A 35 -3.51 12.18 -15.02
N LEU A 36 -3.82 13.07 -15.95
CA LEU A 36 -3.83 12.78 -17.39
C LEU A 36 -2.42 12.46 -17.93
N PHE A 37 -1.38 13.11 -17.42
CA PHE A 37 0.00 12.82 -17.82
C PHE A 37 0.48 11.46 -17.27
N THR A 38 0.09 11.07 -16.06
CA THR A 38 0.44 9.77 -15.48
C THR A 38 -0.30 8.64 -16.17
N THR A 39 -1.56 8.80 -16.54
CA THR A 39 -2.31 7.77 -17.28
C THR A 39 -1.82 7.60 -18.71
N HIS A 40 -1.38 8.69 -19.39
CA HIS A 40 -0.81 8.61 -20.73
C HIS A 40 0.55 7.88 -20.75
N HIS A 41 1.37 8.04 -19.70
CA HIS A 41 2.64 7.33 -19.56
C HIS A 41 2.47 5.84 -19.19
N TYR A 42 1.36 5.48 -18.52
CA TYR A 42 1.07 4.09 -18.15
C TYR A 42 0.56 3.26 -19.35
N HIS A 43 -0.20 3.88 -20.26
CA HIS A 43 -0.72 3.19 -21.46
C HIS A 43 0.36 2.90 -22.51
N HIS A 44 1.45 3.69 -22.56
CA HIS A 44 2.55 3.45 -23.51
C HIS A 44 3.53 2.35 -23.07
N ARG A 45 3.47 1.91 -21.80
CA ARG A 45 4.39 0.90 -21.23
C ARG A 45 3.83 -0.53 -21.23
N HIS A 46 2.55 -0.71 -21.55
CA HIS A 46 1.90 -2.03 -21.43
C HIS A 46 1.70 -2.77 -22.76
N ASN A 47 2.18 -2.21 -23.89
CA ASN A 47 1.93 -2.82 -25.20
C ASN A 47 3.11 -3.61 -25.80
N ASN A 48 4.12 -3.96 -25.02
CA ASN A 48 5.30 -4.69 -25.53
C ASN A 48 5.60 -5.99 -24.78
N ASN A 49 4.61 -6.75 -24.32
CA ASN A 49 4.85 -8.14 -23.91
C ASN A 49 3.57 -8.95 -24.02
N ILE A 50 3.30 -9.51 -25.20
CA ILE A 50 2.56 -10.76 -25.33
C ILE A 50 3.27 -11.57 -26.41
N GLY A 51 4.01 -12.57 -25.96
CA GLY A 51 4.54 -13.67 -26.76
C GLY A 51 3.45 -14.68 -27.07
N SER A 52 3.64 -15.29 -28.23
CA SER A 52 2.85 -16.34 -28.84
C SER A 52 2.59 -17.53 -27.95
N ASP A 53 1.35 -18.07 -28.00
CA ASP A 53 1.11 -19.48 -28.25
C ASP A 53 -0.38 -19.77 -28.48
N GLY A 54 -0.63 -20.37 -29.64
CA GLY A 54 -1.48 -21.53 -29.91
C GLY A 54 -3.00 -21.37 -29.82
N VAL A 55 -3.64 -21.57 -30.94
CA VAL A 55 -4.60 -22.62 -31.31
C VAL A 55 -5.51 -22.17 -32.46
N ALA A 56 -5.44 -22.96 -33.51
CA ALA A 56 -6.22 -22.88 -34.73
C ALA A 56 -7.71 -23.21 -34.50
N ARG A 57 -8.59 -22.57 -35.32
CA ARG A 57 -9.66 -23.20 -36.11
C ARG A 57 -10.55 -22.19 -36.83
N GLY A 58 -10.48 -22.19 -38.14
CA GLY A 58 -11.62 -22.51 -38.97
C GLY A 58 -12.39 -21.38 -39.65
N PHE A 59 -12.45 -21.49 -40.96
CA PHE A 59 -13.45 -21.01 -41.92
C PHE A 59 -13.26 -19.63 -42.59
N GLY A 60 -13.20 -19.72 -43.89
CA GLY A 60 -13.60 -18.63 -44.80
C GLY A 60 -12.68 -18.42 -46.01
N SER A 61 -12.82 -19.29 -47.03
CA SER A 61 -12.34 -19.05 -48.36
C SER A 61 -12.86 -17.71 -48.91
N VAL A 62 -11.92 -16.80 -49.23
CA VAL A 62 -12.15 -15.74 -50.23
C VAL A 62 -10.91 -15.69 -51.09
N THR A 63 -11.06 -16.29 -52.26
CA THR A 63 -10.15 -16.15 -53.40
C THR A 63 -9.98 -14.68 -53.76
N ARG A 64 -8.84 -14.12 -53.44
CA ARG A 64 -8.35 -12.89 -54.07
C ARG A 64 -7.11 -13.25 -54.87
N SER A 65 -7.27 -13.16 -56.20
CA SER A 65 -6.19 -13.14 -57.15
C SER A 65 -5.14 -12.13 -56.77
N ILE A 66 -4.04 -12.60 -56.19
CA ILE A 66 -2.86 -11.77 -55.99
C ILE A 66 -2.07 -11.89 -57.30
N LEU A 67 -2.00 -10.79 -58.03
CA LEU A 67 -0.92 -10.60 -59.01
C LEU A 67 0.39 -10.80 -58.23
N ALA A 68 1.04 -11.93 -58.46
CA ALA A 68 2.39 -12.17 -57.99
C ALA A 68 3.33 -11.19 -58.71
N LEU A 69 3.61 -10.04 -58.09
CA LEU A 69 4.85 -9.34 -58.40
C LEU A 69 5.98 -10.35 -58.12
N LYS A 70 6.74 -10.68 -59.15
CA LYS A 70 8.00 -11.42 -59.03
C LYS A 70 8.96 -10.58 -58.18
N THR A 71 8.92 -10.73 -56.89
CA THR A 71 9.93 -10.18 -55.98
C THR A 71 11.20 -11.03 -56.20
N ASP A 72 12.32 -10.35 -56.49
CA ASP A 72 13.61 -10.99 -56.61
C ASP A 72 13.87 -11.82 -55.31
N PRO A 73 14.20 -13.12 -55.44
CA PRO A 73 14.45 -13.98 -54.30
C PRO A 73 15.61 -13.48 -53.40
N LEU A 74 16.47 -12.61 -53.88
CA LEU A 74 17.57 -12.00 -53.11
C LEU A 74 17.17 -10.74 -52.34
N LYS A 75 15.99 -10.19 -52.61
CA LYS A 75 15.50 -8.97 -51.92
C LYS A 75 15.41 -9.11 -50.37
N PRO A 76 14.84 -10.22 -49.82
CA PRO A 76 14.80 -10.41 -48.35
C PRO A 76 16.20 -10.47 -47.73
N ARG A 77 17.18 -11.02 -48.46
CA ARG A 77 18.57 -11.09 -48.01
C ARG A 77 19.24 -9.73 -48.02
N LEU A 78 18.99 -8.93 -49.05
CA LEU A 78 19.45 -7.53 -49.11
C LEU A 78 18.87 -6.68 -47.98
N ASP A 79 17.55 -6.77 -47.76
CA ASP A 79 16.86 -6.06 -46.70
C ASP A 79 17.40 -6.44 -45.30
N HIS A 80 17.72 -7.73 -45.11
CA HIS A 80 18.34 -8.20 -43.88
C HIS A 80 19.73 -7.62 -43.64
N ILE A 81 20.59 -7.60 -44.66
CA ILE A 81 21.93 -7.03 -44.60
C ILE A 81 21.87 -5.53 -44.34
N LYS A 82 20.96 -4.84 -45.04
CA LYS A 82 20.72 -3.39 -44.85
C LYS A 82 20.31 -3.09 -43.39
N LYS A 83 19.35 -3.85 -42.90
CA LYS A 83 18.88 -3.72 -41.49
C LYS A 83 20.01 -3.97 -40.50
N GLN A 84 20.81 -5.04 -40.69
CA GLN A 84 21.95 -5.31 -39.80
C GLN A 84 22.98 -4.16 -39.82
N ALA A 85 23.30 -3.60 -40.96
CA ALA A 85 24.23 -2.48 -41.08
C ALA A 85 23.69 -1.22 -40.34
N GLU A 86 22.40 -0.92 -40.56
CA GLU A 86 21.75 0.23 -39.91
C GLU A 86 21.62 0.04 -38.42
N ASP A 87 21.22 -1.14 -37.93
CA ASP A 87 21.15 -1.44 -36.50
C ASP A 87 22.50 -1.28 -35.81
N HIS A 88 23.60 -1.73 -36.44
CA HIS A 88 24.95 -1.58 -35.91
C HIS A 88 25.47 -0.13 -36.00
N ARG A 89 25.06 0.63 -37.04
CA ARG A 89 25.32 2.06 -37.12
C ARG A 89 24.70 2.83 -35.97
N ILE A 90 23.42 2.57 -35.71
CA ILE A 90 22.68 3.19 -34.61
C ILE A 90 23.29 2.78 -33.28
N LEU A 91 23.62 1.50 -33.10
CA LEU A 91 24.25 0.98 -31.91
C LEU A 91 25.58 1.66 -31.61
N ALA A 92 26.43 1.85 -32.63
CA ALA A 92 27.70 2.57 -32.51
C ALA A 92 27.50 4.05 -32.08
N LEU A 93 26.49 4.74 -32.64
CA LEU A 93 26.12 6.09 -32.21
C LEU A 93 25.64 6.12 -30.77
N MET A 94 24.83 5.15 -30.35
CA MET A 94 24.37 5.04 -28.97
C MET A 94 25.55 4.81 -28.02
N TYR A 95 26.50 3.94 -28.34
CA TYR A 95 27.72 3.74 -27.55
C TYR A 95 28.57 5.01 -27.48
N ALA A 96 28.74 5.73 -28.59
CA ALA A 96 29.47 7.00 -28.60
C ALA A 96 28.79 8.04 -27.70
N SER A 97 27.45 8.17 -27.82
CA SER A 97 26.66 9.08 -26.98
C SER A 97 26.71 8.66 -25.49
N TYR A 98 26.67 7.36 -25.23
CA TYR A 98 26.73 6.83 -23.87
C TYR A 98 28.09 7.05 -23.23
N ALA A 99 29.18 6.81 -23.99
CA ALA A 99 30.53 7.10 -23.55
C ALA A 99 30.72 8.57 -23.23
N LYS A 100 30.13 9.47 -24.03
CA LYS A 100 30.13 10.93 -23.78
C LYS A 100 29.40 11.26 -22.46
N LYS A 101 28.21 10.71 -22.25
CA LYS A 101 27.45 10.87 -20.98
C LYS A 101 28.20 10.36 -19.75
N LEU A 102 28.99 9.29 -19.90
CA LEU A 102 29.85 8.74 -18.86
C LEU A 102 31.15 9.52 -18.64
N LYS A 103 31.29 10.68 -19.28
CA LYS A 103 32.50 11.53 -19.22
C LYS A 103 33.81 10.81 -19.65
N LEU A 104 33.69 9.88 -20.59
CA LEU A 104 34.80 9.20 -21.23
C LEU A 104 35.31 9.99 -22.45
N GLU A 105 35.01 11.30 -22.54
CA GLU A 105 35.32 12.17 -23.71
C GLU A 105 36.82 12.22 -24.07
N SER A 106 37.68 12.13 -23.08
CA SER A 106 39.15 12.07 -23.27
C SER A 106 39.61 10.67 -23.69
N SER A 107 38.75 9.67 -23.68
CA SER A 107 39.13 8.30 -24.02
C SER A 107 39.07 8.07 -25.52
N LYS A 108 39.97 7.23 -26.00
CA LYS A 108 39.99 6.74 -27.37
C LYS A 108 38.66 6.11 -27.81
N VAL A 109 37.87 5.66 -26.80
CA VAL A 109 36.61 4.93 -26.95
C VAL A 109 35.54 5.75 -27.66
N VAL A 110 35.29 7.00 -27.28
CA VAL A 110 34.25 7.85 -27.92
C VAL A 110 34.54 8.05 -29.39
N ARG A 111 35.83 8.33 -29.72
CA ARG A 111 36.26 8.57 -31.09
C ARG A 111 36.10 7.31 -31.94
N VAL A 112 36.50 6.15 -31.43
CA VAL A 112 36.42 4.87 -32.15
C VAL A 112 34.96 4.49 -32.46
N PHE A 113 34.03 4.66 -31.51
CA PHE A 113 32.62 4.42 -31.80
C PHE A 113 31.99 5.39 -32.78
N ALA A 114 32.41 6.67 -32.76
CA ALA A 114 31.96 7.65 -33.73
C ALA A 114 32.52 7.36 -35.14
N GLU A 115 33.75 6.87 -35.24
CA GLU A 115 34.38 6.41 -36.49
C GLU A 115 33.65 5.14 -37.01
N LEU A 116 33.36 4.15 -36.17
CA LEU A 116 32.58 2.98 -36.54
C LEU A 116 31.22 3.34 -37.12
N SER A 117 30.50 4.28 -36.54
CA SER A 117 29.22 4.72 -37.10
C SER A 117 29.35 5.37 -38.46
N ARG A 118 30.43 6.19 -38.65
CA ARG A 118 30.70 6.77 -39.95
C ARG A 118 31.10 5.75 -40.99
N ASP A 119 31.85 4.72 -40.63
CA ASP A 119 32.25 3.62 -41.49
C ASP A 119 31.02 2.82 -42.01
N PHE A 120 30.04 2.56 -41.12
CA PHE A 120 28.77 1.94 -41.56
C PHE A 120 28.01 2.87 -42.52
N SER A 121 27.92 4.15 -42.23
CA SER A 121 27.28 5.12 -43.15
C SER A 121 28.00 5.23 -44.48
N TYR A 122 29.32 5.27 -44.46
CA TYR A 122 30.13 5.30 -45.71
C TYR A 122 29.91 4.02 -46.52
N LEU A 123 29.92 2.84 -45.88
CA LEU A 123 29.69 1.57 -46.54
C LEU A 123 28.34 1.52 -47.24
N MET A 124 27.29 1.96 -46.57
CA MET A 124 25.92 1.92 -47.13
C MET A 124 25.72 2.94 -48.26
N ASN A 125 26.54 4.02 -48.31
CA ASN A 125 26.46 5.07 -49.34
C ASN A 125 27.46 4.86 -50.49
N LYS A 126 28.20 3.75 -50.54
CA LYS A 126 29.10 3.47 -51.68
C LYS A 126 28.29 3.37 -52.98
N PRO A 127 28.73 4.00 -54.09
CA PRO A 127 28.01 4.02 -55.37
C PRO A 127 27.62 2.62 -55.88
N GLN A 128 28.48 1.63 -55.65
CA GLN A 128 28.28 0.25 -56.06
C GLN A 128 27.15 -0.45 -55.28
N TYR A 129 26.77 0.05 -54.10
CA TYR A 129 25.71 -0.50 -53.26
C TYR A 129 24.44 0.34 -53.29
N THR A 130 24.53 1.64 -53.56
CA THR A 130 23.33 2.50 -53.67
C THR A 130 22.41 2.09 -54.78
N SER A 131 22.93 1.54 -55.88
CA SER A 131 22.15 0.96 -56.99
C SER A 131 21.32 -0.29 -56.53
N LEU A 132 21.79 -1.04 -55.54
CA LEU A 132 21.05 -2.17 -54.97
C LEU A 132 19.86 -1.72 -54.11
N PHE A 133 19.89 -0.54 -53.55
CA PHE A 133 18.86 -0.05 -52.61
C PHE A 133 17.72 0.69 -53.31
N GLY A 134 17.87 1.09 -54.56
CA GLY A 134 16.91 1.94 -55.26
C GLY A 134 16.23 1.30 -56.48
N SER A 135 16.56 0.05 -56.86
CA SER A 135 16.05 -0.54 -58.07
C SER A 135 15.02 -1.65 -57.82
N ASP A 136 13.91 -1.62 -58.57
CA ASP A 136 13.02 -2.79 -58.74
C ASP A 136 13.62 -3.82 -59.77
N GLY A 137 14.92 -3.70 -60.05
CA GLY A 137 15.65 -4.55 -60.96
C GLY A 137 16.25 -5.80 -60.32
N VAL A 138 16.78 -6.71 -61.16
CA VAL A 138 17.45 -7.94 -60.71
C VAL A 138 18.69 -7.60 -59.89
N ILE A 139 18.75 -8.13 -58.66
CA ILE A 139 19.86 -7.92 -57.72
C ILE A 139 21.07 -8.76 -58.21
N ASP A 140 22.23 -8.12 -58.40
CA ASP A 140 23.47 -8.83 -58.70
C ASP A 140 23.98 -9.56 -57.46
N GLU A 141 23.97 -10.89 -57.51
CA GLU A 141 24.39 -11.74 -56.41
C GLU A 141 25.87 -11.55 -56.04
N ALA A 142 26.75 -11.24 -56.99
CA ALA A 142 28.16 -11.01 -56.68
C ALA A 142 28.35 -9.75 -55.87
N VAL A 143 27.65 -8.68 -56.23
CA VAL A 143 27.65 -7.40 -55.49
C VAL A 143 27.02 -7.54 -54.10
N LEU A 144 25.94 -8.32 -54.01
CA LEU A 144 25.27 -8.62 -52.74
C LEU A 144 26.18 -9.41 -51.79
N ARG A 145 26.89 -10.42 -52.27
CA ARG A 145 27.88 -11.21 -51.51
C ARG A 145 29.02 -10.33 -51.00
N GLN A 146 29.48 -9.42 -51.85
CA GLN A 146 30.55 -8.45 -51.47
C GLN A 146 30.07 -7.53 -50.34
N LEU A 147 28.86 -6.96 -50.47
CA LEU A 147 28.24 -6.15 -49.43
C LEU A 147 28.10 -6.91 -48.11
N GLU A 148 27.61 -8.15 -48.16
CA GLU A 148 27.46 -9.01 -46.99
C GLU A 148 28.80 -9.25 -46.30
N LYS A 149 29.85 -9.51 -47.05
CA LYS A 149 31.21 -9.71 -46.53
C LYS A 149 31.71 -8.44 -45.83
N GLU A 150 31.57 -7.28 -46.45
CA GLU A 150 32.03 -6.01 -45.89
C GLU A 150 31.25 -5.63 -44.63
N VAL A 151 29.92 -5.86 -44.61
CA VAL A 151 29.07 -5.63 -43.40
C VAL A 151 29.49 -6.56 -42.27
N LYS A 152 29.72 -7.85 -42.54
CA LYS A 152 30.16 -8.83 -41.52
C LYS A 152 31.52 -8.46 -40.93
N GLU A 153 32.45 -7.99 -41.76
CA GLU A 153 33.76 -7.53 -41.26
C GLU A 153 33.64 -6.30 -40.37
N ARG A 154 32.79 -5.31 -40.74
CA ARG A 154 32.53 -4.15 -39.87
C ARG A 154 31.86 -4.56 -38.54
N ILE A 155 30.93 -5.48 -38.57
CA ILE A 155 30.30 -6.04 -37.36
C ILE A 155 31.33 -6.74 -36.47
N LYS A 156 32.27 -7.52 -37.06
CA LYS A 156 33.35 -8.15 -36.31
C LYS A 156 34.22 -7.11 -35.62
N THR A 157 34.63 -6.05 -36.32
CA THR A 157 35.41 -4.93 -35.78
C THR A 157 34.64 -4.24 -34.64
N ALA A 158 33.33 -3.98 -34.83
CA ALA A 158 32.50 -3.37 -33.81
C ALA A 158 32.44 -4.21 -32.53
N ARG A 159 32.31 -5.52 -32.66
CA ARG A 159 32.32 -6.46 -31.50
C ARG A 159 33.66 -6.45 -30.77
N GLN A 160 34.77 -6.40 -31.49
CA GLN A 160 36.11 -6.30 -30.88
C GLN A 160 36.24 -5.00 -30.08
N VAL A 161 35.86 -3.86 -30.68
CA VAL A 161 35.94 -2.53 -30.03
C VAL A 161 35.07 -2.49 -28.76
N VAL A 162 33.85 -3.11 -28.81
CA VAL A 162 32.99 -3.23 -27.64
C VAL A 162 33.66 -4.07 -26.56
N GLY A 163 34.31 -5.17 -26.94
CA GLY A 163 35.04 -6.05 -26.02
C GLY A 163 36.18 -5.32 -25.31
N GLU A 164 36.99 -4.55 -26.06
CA GLU A 164 38.12 -3.78 -25.52
C GLU A 164 37.65 -2.60 -24.61
N ALA A 165 36.49 -2.03 -24.90
CA ALA A 165 35.93 -0.94 -24.11
C ALA A 165 35.13 -1.45 -22.87
N LYS A 166 34.84 -2.74 -22.79
CA LYS A 166 33.92 -3.32 -21.80
C LYS A 166 34.25 -2.95 -20.36
N GLU A 167 35.50 -3.06 -19.96
CA GLU A 167 35.92 -2.78 -18.57
C GLU A 167 35.68 -1.31 -18.20
N SER A 168 36.03 -0.39 -19.10
CA SER A 168 35.81 1.05 -18.90
C SER A 168 34.33 1.38 -18.78
N PHE A 169 33.49 0.74 -19.62
CA PHE A 169 32.05 0.91 -19.57
C PHE A 169 31.43 0.31 -18.31
N ASP A 170 31.84 -0.92 -17.94
CA ASP A 170 31.30 -1.61 -16.78
C ASP A 170 31.52 -0.81 -15.50
N ASN A 171 32.71 -0.24 -15.32
CA ASN A 171 33.02 0.56 -14.14
C ASN A 171 32.22 1.87 -14.11
N GLN A 172 32.17 2.59 -15.24
CA GLN A 172 31.41 3.84 -15.34
C GLN A 172 29.91 3.59 -15.28
N LEU A 173 29.40 2.50 -15.85
CA LEU A 173 28.00 2.09 -15.73
C LEU A 173 27.63 1.79 -14.28
N LYS A 174 28.50 1.10 -13.53
CA LYS A 174 28.28 0.86 -12.09
C LYS A 174 28.20 2.16 -11.31
N ILE A 175 29.12 3.11 -11.58
CA ILE A 175 29.13 4.43 -10.94
C ILE A 175 27.86 5.21 -11.30
N GLN A 176 27.44 5.21 -12.59
CA GLN A 176 26.23 5.89 -13.01
C GLN A 176 24.97 5.24 -12.38
N LYS A 177 24.89 3.93 -12.40
CA LYS A 177 23.79 3.20 -11.76
C LYS A 177 23.70 3.49 -10.27
N LEU A 178 24.85 3.59 -9.59
CA LEU A 178 24.89 3.97 -8.18
C LEU A 178 24.37 5.41 -7.98
N LYS A 179 24.80 6.36 -8.82
CA LYS A 179 24.32 7.76 -8.76
C LYS A 179 22.81 7.85 -9.01
N ASP A 180 22.30 7.12 -10.01
CA ASP A 180 20.86 7.08 -10.32
C ASP A 180 20.07 6.45 -9.17
N THR A 181 20.63 5.41 -8.53
CA THR A 181 20.04 4.80 -7.33
C THR A 181 20.02 5.79 -6.17
N ILE A 182 21.13 6.47 -5.90
CA ILE A 182 21.20 7.50 -4.85
C ILE A 182 20.20 8.62 -5.11
N PHE A 183 20.09 9.08 -6.37
CA PHE A 183 19.10 10.10 -6.75
C PHE A 183 17.67 9.62 -6.50
N ALA A 184 17.33 8.41 -6.94
CA ALA A 184 16.01 7.82 -6.75
C ALA A 184 15.67 7.64 -5.26
N VAL A 185 16.63 7.17 -4.46
CA VAL A 185 16.47 7.04 -3.00
C VAL A 185 16.27 8.41 -2.35
N ASN A 186 17.05 9.43 -2.73
CA ASN A 186 16.87 10.78 -2.22
C ASN A 186 15.52 11.39 -2.61
N GLU A 187 15.03 11.13 -3.81
CA GLU A 187 13.70 11.56 -4.23
C GLU A 187 12.61 10.90 -3.39
N GLN A 188 12.70 9.56 -3.20
CA GLN A 188 11.76 8.83 -2.35
C GLN A 188 11.82 9.31 -0.90
N LEU A 189 13.02 9.53 -0.35
CA LEU A 189 13.20 10.07 1.00
C LEU A 189 12.57 11.46 1.14
N THR A 190 12.75 12.31 0.13
CA THR A 190 12.15 13.66 0.11
C THR A 190 10.63 13.59 0.06
N LYS A 191 10.06 12.70 -0.76
CA LYS A 191 8.62 12.44 -0.81
C LYS A 191 8.11 11.92 0.53
N ALA A 192 8.78 10.93 1.12
CA ALA A 192 8.44 10.36 2.41
C ALA A 192 8.48 11.42 3.53
N LYS A 193 9.52 12.27 3.57
CA LYS A 193 9.62 13.39 4.52
C LYS A 193 8.46 14.38 4.37
N LYS A 194 8.11 14.77 3.13
CA LYS A 194 6.98 15.67 2.85
C LYS A 194 5.65 15.04 3.26
N GLN A 195 5.45 13.78 2.93
CA GLN A 195 4.25 13.04 3.28
C GLN A 195 4.14 12.84 4.80
N GLY A 196 5.25 12.51 5.48
CA GLY A 196 5.32 12.42 6.94
C GLY A 196 5.00 13.75 7.62
N ALA A 197 5.56 14.87 7.14
CA ALA A 197 5.25 16.20 7.64
C ALA A 197 3.78 16.58 7.46
N PHE A 198 3.20 16.26 6.29
CA PHE A 198 1.77 16.49 6.01
C PHE A 198 0.87 15.64 6.89
N SER A 199 1.16 14.34 7.04
CA SER A 199 0.42 13.43 7.92
C SER A 199 0.52 13.85 9.38
N SER A 200 1.71 14.27 9.83
CA SER A 200 1.93 14.82 11.18
C SER A 200 1.11 16.09 11.42
N LEU A 201 0.99 16.97 10.42
CA LEU A 201 0.17 18.18 10.53
C LEU A 201 -1.32 17.84 10.63
N ILE A 202 -1.81 16.86 9.88
CA ILE A 202 -3.20 16.39 9.99
C ILE A 202 -3.43 15.75 11.35
N ALA A 203 -2.54 14.87 11.81
CA ALA A 203 -2.61 14.25 13.12
C ALA A 203 -2.61 15.29 14.25
N ALA A 204 -1.74 16.31 14.17
CA ALA A 204 -1.70 17.41 15.13
C ALA A 204 -2.99 18.24 15.20
N LYS A 205 -3.77 18.27 14.11
CA LYS A 205 -5.08 18.95 14.06
C LYS A 205 -6.24 18.06 14.52
N SER A 206 -6.12 16.75 14.40
CA SER A 206 -7.18 15.79 14.70
C SER A 206 -7.03 15.12 16.06
N ILE A 207 -5.83 15.06 16.61
CA ILE A 207 -5.52 14.48 17.93
C ILE A 207 -5.27 15.61 18.93
N PRO A 208 -5.72 15.48 20.20
CA PRO A 208 -5.35 16.43 21.26
C PRO A 208 -3.84 16.64 21.30
N LYS A 209 -3.40 17.90 21.37
CA LYS A 209 -1.97 18.28 21.31
C LYS A 209 -1.09 17.52 22.30
N SER A 210 -1.61 17.25 23.50
CA SER A 210 -0.90 16.49 24.54
C SER A 210 -0.63 15.04 24.12
N LEU A 211 -1.61 14.34 23.56
CA LEU A 211 -1.46 12.96 23.10
C LEU A 211 -0.50 12.87 21.92
N HIS A 212 -0.62 13.80 20.97
CA HIS A 212 0.32 13.87 19.84
C HIS A 212 1.75 14.14 20.31
N CYS A 213 1.95 15.06 21.26
CA CYS A 213 3.27 15.34 21.82
C CYS A 213 3.88 14.11 22.50
N ILE A 214 3.10 13.36 23.28
CA ILE A 214 3.57 12.13 23.93
C ILE A 214 3.97 11.10 22.89
N SER A 215 3.15 10.84 21.88
CA SER A 215 3.48 9.89 20.80
C SER A 215 4.77 10.27 20.07
N MET A 216 4.97 11.55 19.78
CA MET A 216 6.20 12.03 19.15
C MET A 216 7.43 11.85 20.04
N ARG A 217 7.33 12.15 21.34
CA ARG A 217 8.42 11.95 22.30
C ARG A 217 8.80 10.47 22.44
N LEU A 218 7.83 9.58 22.47
CA LEU A 218 8.07 8.14 22.50
C LEU A 218 8.75 7.67 21.20
N MET A 219 8.37 8.22 20.05
CA MET A 219 9.04 7.91 18.78
C MET A 219 10.48 8.45 18.72
N GLU A 220 10.74 9.66 19.28
CA GLU A 220 12.10 10.19 19.42
C GLU A 220 12.97 9.24 20.26
N GLU A 221 12.45 8.76 21.38
CA GLU A 221 13.14 7.80 22.25
C GLU A 221 13.45 6.49 21.52
N ARG A 222 12.49 5.95 20.73
CA ARG A 222 12.70 4.74 19.93
C ARG A 222 13.80 4.90 18.89
N ILE A 223 13.85 6.07 18.24
CA ILE A 223 14.86 6.37 17.22
C ILE A 223 16.24 6.56 17.84
N ALA A 224 16.30 7.16 19.02
CA ALA A 224 17.55 7.37 19.74
C ALA A 224 18.15 6.06 20.29
N HIS A 225 17.32 5.10 20.68
CA HIS A 225 17.72 3.85 21.33
C HIS A 225 17.05 2.62 20.68
N PRO A 226 17.28 2.35 19.39
CA PRO A 226 16.60 1.27 18.68
C PRO A 226 16.90 -0.11 19.27
N GLU A 227 18.12 -0.35 19.77
CA GLU A 227 18.57 -1.58 20.41
C GLU A 227 17.76 -1.97 21.65
N LYS A 228 17.17 -0.98 22.31
CA LYS A 228 16.36 -1.17 23.52
C LYS A 228 14.92 -1.55 23.20
N TYR A 229 14.38 -1.04 22.10
CA TYR A 229 12.95 -1.11 21.79
C TYR A 229 12.60 -2.04 20.63
N LEU A 230 13.57 -2.40 19.78
CA LEU A 230 13.34 -3.35 18.69
C LEU A 230 13.59 -4.79 19.19
N ASP A 231 12.68 -5.69 18.83
CA ASP A 231 12.78 -7.12 19.13
C ASP A 231 13.16 -7.93 17.89
N GLU A 232 13.78 -7.29 16.90
CA GLU A 232 14.20 -7.94 15.66
C GLU A 232 15.15 -9.11 15.95
N GLY A 233 14.76 -10.30 15.48
CA GLY A 233 15.56 -11.53 15.65
C GLY A 233 15.45 -12.20 17.01
N LYS A 234 14.68 -11.67 17.96
CA LYS A 234 14.42 -12.36 19.22
C LYS A 234 13.35 -13.44 19.04
N PRO A 235 13.52 -14.63 19.62
CA PRO A 235 12.48 -15.64 19.61
C PRO A 235 11.25 -15.13 20.39
N THR A 236 10.07 -15.52 19.94
CA THR A 236 8.82 -15.25 20.66
C THR A 236 8.89 -15.85 22.06
N ALA A 237 8.60 -15.04 23.07
CA ALA A 237 8.58 -15.51 24.45
C ALA A 237 7.49 -16.59 24.61
N PRO A 238 7.81 -17.77 25.18
CA PRO A 238 6.88 -18.88 25.27
C PRO A 238 5.60 -18.56 26.08
N GLU A 239 5.68 -17.61 26.99
CA GLU A 239 4.56 -17.13 27.80
C GLU A 239 3.46 -16.48 26.95
N LEU A 240 3.80 -15.91 25.80
CA LEU A 240 2.83 -15.28 24.91
C LEU A 240 1.86 -16.27 24.26
N GLU A 241 2.17 -17.56 24.29
CA GLU A 241 1.38 -18.64 23.71
C GLU A 241 1.00 -19.72 24.72
N ASP A 242 1.36 -19.57 26.01
CA ASP A 242 1.05 -20.57 27.04
C ASP A 242 -0.42 -20.44 27.49
N PRO A 243 -1.32 -21.40 27.13
CA PRO A 243 -2.73 -21.33 27.46
C PRO A 243 -3.05 -21.45 28.96
N LYS A 244 -2.05 -21.71 29.80
CA LYS A 244 -2.21 -21.75 31.26
C LYS A 244 -2.17 -20.37 31.91
N LEU A 245 -1.70 -19.36 31.16
CA LEU A 245 -1.64 -17.99 31.63
C LEU A 245 -2.94 -17.24 31.31
N TYR A 246 -3.12 -16.06 31.90
CA TYR A 246 -4.28 -15.21 31.71
C TYR A 246 -4.06 -14.23 30.57
N HIS A 247 -4.66 -14.49 29.43
CA HIS A 247 -4.45 -13.73 28.19
C HIS A 247 -5.49 -12.62 28.02
N TYR A 248 -5.01 -11.44 27.71
CA TYR A 248 -5.82 -10.25 27.46
C TYR A 248 -5.53 -9.71 26.05
N ALA A 249 -6.57 -9.29 25.33
CA ALA A 249 -6.45 -8.59 24.07
C ALA A 249 -6.88 -7.14 24.24
N ILE A 250 -6.08 -6.20 23.78
CA ILE A 250 -6.33 -4.75 23.79
C ILE A 250 -6.06 -4.21 22.40
N PHE A 251 -7.07 -3.62 21.76
CA PHE A 251 -6.97 -3.04 20.43
C PHE A 251 -7.11 -1.53 20.52
N SER A 252 -6.04 -0.79 20.26
CA SER A 252 -6.03 0.66 20.52
C SER A 252 -5.07 1.40 19.60
N ASP A 253 -5.48 2.58 19.16
CA ASP A 253 -4.64 3.60 18.52
C ASP A 253 -4.20 4.70 19.51
N ASN A 254 -4.55 4.55 20.79
CA ASN A 254 -4.27 5.53 21.85
C ASN A 254 -3.29 4.96 22.88
N VAL A 255 -2.02 5.40 22.78
CA VAL A 255 -0.92 4.93 23.62
C VAL A 255 -1.20 5.12 25.13
N VAL A 256 -1.78 6.26 25.51
CA VAL A 256 -2.07 6.56 26.92
C VAL A 256 -3.21 5.69 27.44
N ALA A 257 -4.29 5.58 26.69
CA ALA A 257 -5.45 4.79 27.06
C ALA A 257 -5.06 3.32 27.26
N ALA A 258 -4.41 2.69 26.27
CA ALA A 258 -3.92 1.32 26.39
C ALA A 258 -2.99 1.13 27.60
N SER A 259 -2.09 2.08 27.85
CA SER A 259 -1.18 2.00 29.01
C SER A 259 -1.92 2.05 30.35
N VAL A 260 -3.02 2.80 30.46
CA VAL A 260 -3.87 2.86 31.65
C VAL A 260 -4.57 1.54 31.88
N VAL A 261 -5.10 0.91 30.83
CA VAL A 261 -5.76 -0.41 30.94
C VAL A 261 -4.78 -1.45 31.48
N VAL A 262 -3.62 -1.60 30.85
CA VAL A 262 -2.60 -2.58 31.28
C VAL A 262 -2.10 -2.27 32.69
N ASN A 263 -1.81 -1.01 32.97
CA ASN A 263 -1.32 -0.59 34.30
C ASN A 263 -2.36 -0.86 35.40
N SER A 264 -3.62 -0.54 35.14
CA SER A 264 -4.68 -0.81 36.14
C SER A 264 -4.93 -2.31 36.32
N ALA A 265 -4.86 -3.10 35.25
CA ALA A 265 -5.01 -4.55 35.33
C ALA A 265 -3.87 -5.20 36.11
N THR A 266 -2.62 -4.85 35.82
CA THR A 266 -1.45 -5.43 36.49
C THR A 266 -1.31 -4.96 37.95
N LYS A 267 -1.70 -3.71 38.25
CA LYS A 267 -1.67 -3.17 39.62
C LYS A 267 -2.69 -3.86 40.54
N ASN A 268 -3.84 -4.25 40.02
CA ASN A 268 -4.89 -4.89 40.77
C ASN A 268 -4.88 -6.43 40.69
N ALA A 269 -3.95 -7.00 39.91
CA ALA A 269 -3.76 -8.44 39.82
C ALA A 269 -3.06 -8.98 41.07
N LYS A 270 -3.47 -10.18 41.52
CA LYS A 270 -2.82 -10.89 42.63
C LYS A 270 -1.49 -11.51 42.19
N GLU A 271 -1.43 -12.00 40.97
CA GLU A 271 -0.26 -12.68 40.38
C GLU A 271 0.07 -12.05 39.00
N PRO A 272 0.58 -10.81 38.94
CA PRO A 272 0.76 -10.11 37.66
C PRO A 272 1.60 -10.88 36.64
N TRP A 273 2.60 -11.65 37.08
CA TRP A 273 3.48 -12.47 36.22
C TRP A 273 2.77 -13.61 35.49
N LYS A 274 1.50 -13.91 35.83
CA LYS A 274 0.66 -14.84 35.09
C LYS A 274 -0.21 -14.18 34.03
N HIS A 275 -0.12 -12.86 33.90
CA HIS A 275 -0.94 -12.08 32.95
C HIS A 275 -0.16 -11.78 31.68
N VAL A 276 -0.79 -12.00 30.54
CA VAL A 276 -0.23 -11.79 29.22
C VAL A 276 -1.14 -10.80 28.46
N PHE A 277 -0.58 -9.68 28.06
CA PHE A 277 -1.30 -8.63 27.33
C PHE A 277 -0.86 -8.58 25.90
N HIS A 278 -1.78 -8.82 24.96
CA HIS A 278 -1.63 -8.68 23.53
C HIS A 278 -2.19 -7.33 23.11
N VAL A 279 -1.32 -6.35 22.98
CA VAL A 279 -1.69 -4.99 22.54
C VAL A 279 -1.51 -4.93 21.02
N VAL A 280 -2.61 -4.67 20.30
CA VAL A 280 -2.61 -4.55 18.85
C VAL A 280 -2.98 -3.12 18.47
N THR A 281 -2.16 -2.51 17.64
CA THR A 281 -2.29 -1.13 17.19
C THR A 281 -2.08 -1.00 15.69
N ASP A 282 -2.27 0.18 15.12
CA ASP A 282 -1.88 0.47 13.76
C ASP A 282 -0.36 0.71 13.65
N LYS A 283 0.17 0.64 12.43
CA LYS A 283 1.60 0.83 12.15
C LYS A 283 2.13 2.21 12.56
N MET A 284 1.27 3.23 12.60
CA MET A 284 1.69 4.59 12.96
C MET A 284 1.97 4.71 14.47
N ASN A 285 1.18 4.02 15.29
CA ASN A 285 1.27 4.04 16.74
C ASN A 285 2.19 2.95 17.30
N LEU A 286 2.56 1.94 16.50
CA LEU A 286 3.36 0.78 16.92
C LEU A 286 4.61 1.18 17.69
N GLY A 287 5.41 2.08 17.14
CA GLY A 287 6.68 2.49 17.76
C GLY A 287 6.49 3.17 19.11
N ALA A 288 5.50 4.05 19.22
CA ALA A 288 5.18 4.72 20.47
C ALA A 288 4.63 3.73 21.54
N MET A 289 3.78 2.78 21.12
CA MET A 289 3.28 1.70 21.98
C MET A 289 4.41 0.82 22.50
N GLN A 290 5.33 0.40 21.63
CA GLN A 290 6.49 -0.43 22.01
C GLN A 290 7.36 0.26 23.06
N VAL A 291 7.63 1.55 22.89
CA VAL A 291 8.37 2.32 23.89
C VAL A 291 7.60 2.41 25.20
N MET A 292 6.32 2.80 25.15
CA MET A 292 5.49 2.98 26.34
C MET A 292 5.49 1.72 27.22
N PHE A 293 5.33 0.53 26.63
CA PHE A 293 5.26 -0.72 27.37
C PHE A 293 6.61 -1.29 27.79
N LYS A 294 7.73 -0.78 27.23
CA LYS A 294 9.10 -1.13 27.65
C LYS A 294 9.75 -0.13 28.62
N LEU A 295 9.12 1.07 28.81
CA LEU A 295 9.66 2.08 29.71
C LEU A 295 9.62 1.69 31.19
N LYS A 296 8.70 0.83 31.58
CA LYS A 296 8.60 0.36 32.97
C LYS A 296 8.25 -1.13 33.01
N ASP A 297 8.56 -1.73 34.15
CA ASP A 297 8.04 -3.03 34.51
C ASP A 297 6.57 -2.94 34.95
N TYR A 298 5.74 -3.85 34.44
CA TYR A 298 4.34 -4.00 34.81
C TYR A 298 4.14 -5.13 35.81
N ASN A 299 4.96 -5.16 36.87
CA ASN A 299 4.97 -6.14 37.94
C ASN A 299 5.22 -7.58 37.43
N GLY A 300 6.06 -7.72 36.42
CA GLY A 300 6.40 -9.01 35.81
C GLY A 300 5.36 -9.55 34.82
N ALA A 301 4.34 -8.79 34.47
CA ALA A 301 3.39 -9.19 33.43
C ALA A 301 4.04 -9.18 32.02
N HIS A 302 3.63 -10.12 31.18
CA HIS A 302 4.11 -10.23 29.82
C HIS A 302 3.30 -9.34 28.87
N ILE A 303 3.97 -8.50 28.08
CA ILE A 303 3.29 -7.57 27.18
C ILE A 303 3.90 -7.71 25.77
N GLU A 304 3.05 -8.04 24.82
CA GLU A 304 3.36 -8.06 23.41
C GLU A 304 2.69 -6.86 22.72
N VAL A 305 3.43 -6.16 21.83
CA VAL A 305 2.88 -5.08 21.02
C VAL A 305 3.08 -5.41 19.56
N LYS A 306 1.98 -5.57 18.82
CA LYS A 306 1.97 -5.87 17.38
C LYS A 306 1.19 -4.85 16.58
N ALA A 307 1.57 -4.68 15.31
CA ALA A 307 0.75 -3.95 14.36
C ALA A 307 -0.33 -4.87 13.76
N VAL A 308 -1.48 -4.29 13.37
CA VAL A 308 -2.51 -5.03 12.63
C VAL A 308 -1.93 -5.65 11.36
N GLU A 309 -1.00 -4.92 10.72
CA GLU A 309 -0.35 -5.32 9.48
C GLU A 309 0.59 -6.54 9.64
N ASP A 310 0.95 -6.89 10.86
CA ASP A 310 1.76 -8.10 11.14
C ASP A 310 0.92 -9.39 10.96
N TYR A 311 -0.40 -9.27 10.98
CA TYR A 311 -1.32 -10.36 10.72
C TYR A 311 -1.67 -10.43 9.23
N THR A 312 -0.87 -11.13 8.44
CA THR A 312 -0.95 -11.15 6.96
C THR A 312 -2.28 -11.65 6.39
N PHE A 313 -3.04 -12.43 7.17
CA PHE A 313 -4.37 -12.89 6.78
C PHE A 313 -5.44 -11.78 6.86
N LEU A 314 -5.19 -10.68 7.60
CA LEU A 314 -6.08 -9.53 7.70
C LEU A 314 -5.97 -8.64 6.45
N ASN A 315 -6.49 -9.10 5.34
CA ASN A 315 -6.50 -8.38 4.06
C ASN A 315 -7.92 -8.29 3.47
N SER A 316 -8.12 -7.46 2.46
CA SER A 316 -9.43 -7.23 1.83
C SER A 316 -10.03 -8.47 1.15
N SER A 317 -9.22 -9.47 0.80
CA SER A 317 -9.71 -10.74 0.26
C SER A 317 -10.45 -11.55 1.32
N TYR A 318 -9.97 -11.53 2.55
CA TYR A 318 -10.53 -12.30 3.66
C TYR A 318 -11.49 -11.47 4.51
N VAL A 319 -11.14 -10.23 4.86
CA VAL A 319 -11.87 -9.37 5.81
C VAL A 319 -12.92 -8.51 5.09
N PRO A 320 -14.23 -8.74 5.29
CA PRO A 320 -15.27 -7.99 4.59
C PRO A 320 -15.24 -6.49 4.84
N VAL A 321 -14.94 -6.03 6.06
CA VAL A 321 -14.88 -4.61 6.37
C VAL A 321 -13.75 -3.90 5.63
N LEU A 322 -12.59 -4.53 5.42
CA LEU A 322 -11.50 -3.97 4.62
C LEU A 322 -11.91 -3.87 3.16
N ARG A 323 -12.60 -4.86 2.62
CA ARG A 323 -13.17 -4.83 1.26
C ARG A 323 -14.20 -3.71 1.10
N GLN A 324 -15.04 -3.48 2.11
CA GLN A 324 -15.98 -2.37 2.12
C GLN A 324 -15.28 -1.01 2.11
N LEU A 325 -14.17 -0.86 2.85
CA LEU A 325 -13.36 0.36 2.87
C LEU A 325 -12.69 0.68 1.52
N GLU A 326 -12.38 -0.33 0.72
CA GLU A 326 -11.83 -0.19 -0.63
C GLU A 326 -12.92 0.16 -1.67
N SER A 327 -14.19 -0.06 -1.37
CA SER A 327 -15.31 0.23 -2.27
C SER A 327 -15.54 1.74 -2.39
N ALA A 328 -15.41 2.29 -3.62
CA ALA A 328 -15.64 3.70 -3.91
C ALA A 328 -17.04 4.19 -3.50
N ASN A 329 -18.08 3.34 -3.65
CA ASN A 329 -19.45 3.68 -3.27
C ASN A 329 -19.61 3.82 -1.76
N LEU A 330 -18.98 2.95 -0.98
CA LEU A 330 -19.04 3.00 0.48
C LEU A 330 -18.17 4.13 1.03
N GLN A 331 -17.02 4.40 0.43
CA GLN A 331 -16.22 5.59 0.75
C GLN A 331 -17.05 6.86 0.55
N LYS A 332 -17.74 6.98 -0.59
CA LYS A 332 -18.66 8.09 -0.86
C LYS A 332 -19.78 8.18 0.18
N PHE A 333 -20.40 7.05 0.51
CA PHE A 333 -21.45 6.99 1.51
C PHE A 333 -21.03 7.45 2.90
N TYR A 334 -19.81 7.03 3.34
CA TYR A 334 -19.32 7.37 4.68
C TYR A 334 -18.65 8.74 4.76
N PHE A 335 -17.98 9.20 3.69
CA PHE A 335 -17.11 10.38 3.73
C PHE A 335 -17.65 11.61 2.98
N GLU A 336 -18.41 11.45 1.87
CA GLU A 336 -18.85 12.59 1.05
C GLU A 336 -20.20 13.16 1.47
N ASN A 337 -21.12 12.39 2.04
CA ASN A 337 -22.45 12.87 2.43
C ASN A 337 -22.47 13.84 3.63
N LYS A 338 -21.32 14.29 4.10
CA LYS A 338 -21.19 15.31 5.16
C LYS A 338 -21.47 16.75 4.69
N LEU A 339 -21.47 17.02 3.40
CA LEU A 339 -21.51 18.39 2.88
C LEU A 339 -22.88 18.86 2.38
N GLU A 340 -23.79 17.98 2.01
CA GLU A 340 -25.04 18.40 1.34
C GLU A 340 -26.31 18.41 2.20
N ASN A 341 -26.34 17.76 3.38
CA ASN A 341 -27.56 17.68 4.20
C ASN A 341 -27.30 17.95 5.70
N ALA A 342 -26.93 19.18 6.02
CA ALA A 342 -26.82 19.63 7.42
C ALA A 342 -28.17 19.93 8.10
N THR A 343 -29.29 19.61 7.46
CA THR A 343 -30.62 19.84 8.01
C THR A 343 -31.45 18.57 7.91
N LYS A 344 -31.78 18.00 9.09
CA LYS A 344 -32.75 16.93 9.35
C LYS A 344 -32.20 15.50 9.23
N ASP A 345 -31.80 14.97 10.33
CA ASP A 345 -31.95 13.66 10.93
C ASP A 345 -30.70 13.25 11.72
N THR A 346 -30.69 13.66 12.98
CA THR A 346 -29.61 13.33 13.95
C THR A 346 -29.62 11.86 14.38
N THR A 347 -30.67 11.11 14.09
CA THR A 347 -30.80 9.69 14.47
C THR A 347 -29.99 8.74 13.57
N ASN A 348 -29.81 9.05 12.29
CA ASN A 348 -29.06 8.21 11.34
C ASN A 348 -27.55 8.46 11.35
N MET A 349 -27.07 9.53 12.00
CA MET A 349 -25.63 9.85 12.03
C MET A 349 -24.78 8.90 12.89
N LYS A 350 -25.37 8.22 13.89
CA LYS A 350 -24.65 7.25 14.71
C LYS A 350 -24.12 6.06 13.89
N PHE A 351 -24.87 5.62 12.88
CA PHE A 351 -24.51 4.46 12.06
C PHE A 351 -23.56 4.78 10.90
N ARG A 352 -23.33 6.05 10.60
CA ARG A 352 -22.46 6.52 9.49
C ARG A 352 -21.13 7.10 9.96
N ASN A 353 -20.76 6.88 11.22
CA ASN A 353 -19.48 7.39 11.72
C ASN A 353 -18.34 6.52 11.19
N PRO A 354 -17.37 7.07 10.43
CA PRO A 354 -16.20 6.34 9.93
C PRO A 354 -15.40 5.61 11.02
N LYS A 355 -15.49 6.05 12.26
CA LYS A 355 -14.87 5.40 13.42
C LYS A 355 -15.26 3.93 13.52
N TYR A 356 -16.50 3.57 13.17
CA TYR A 356 -16.96 2.17 13.24
C TYR A 356 -16.43 1.27 12.13
N LEU A 357 -15.78 1.85 11.11
CA LEU A 357 -15.12 1.09 10.05
C LEU A 357 -13.65 0.78 10.36
N SER A 358 -13.10 1.32 11.45
CA SER A 358 -11.73 0.99 11.85
C SER A 358 -11.59 -0.52 12.05
N ILE A 359 -10.59 -1.13 11.44
CA ILE A 359 -10.29 -2.55 11.61
C ILE A 359 -10.08 -2.93 13.08
N LEU A 360 -9.55 -2.03 13.90
CA LEU A 360 -9.36 -2.25 15.34
C LEU A 360 -10.66 -2.62 16.05
N ASN A 361 -11.81 -2.06 15.64
CA ASN A 361 -13.11 -2.41 16.19
C ASN A 361 -13.59 -3.81 15.80
N HIS A 362 -13.04 -4.36 14.70
CA HIS A 362 -13.43 -5.64 14.14
C HIS A 362 -12.45 -6.78 14.45
N LEU A 363 -11.27 -6.50 15.00
CA LEU A 363 -10.25 -7.52 15.31
C LEU A 363 -10.76 -8.60 16.28
N ARG A 364 -11.70 -8.25 17.17
CA ARG A 364 -12.28 -9.23 18.13
C ARG A 364 -12.93 -10.43 17.47
N PHE A 365 -13.40 -10.30 16.23
CA PHE A 365 -13.99 -11.39 15.46
C PHE A 365 -12.93 -12.33 14.85
N TYR A 366 -11.65 -11.98 14.94
CA TYR A 366 -10.50 -12.73 14.42
C TYR A 366 -9.57 -13.24 15.53
N LEU A 367 -9.96 -13.11 16.79
CA LEU A 367 -9.16 -13.59 17.93
C LEU A 367 -8.71 -15.06 17.82
N PRO A 368 -9.54 -16.00 17.33
CA PRO A 368 -9.10 -17.38 17.17
C PRO A 368 -7.98 -17.58 16.14
N GLU A 369 -7.98 -16.78 15.07
CA GLU A 369 -6.96 -16.82 14.02
C GLU A 369 -5.71 -16.06 14.43
N MET A 370 -5.86 -14.97 15.19
CA MET A 370 -4.73 -14.21 15.75
C MET A 370 -3.96 -15.00 16.80
N TYR A 371 -4.69 -15.79 17.62
CA TYR A 371 -4.14 -16.56 18.75
C TYR A 371 -4.55 -18.04 18.69
N PRO A 372 -4.03 -18.80 17.71
CA PRO A 372 -4.51 -20.17 17.44
C PRO A 372 -4.22 -21.17 18.56
N LYS A 373 -3.24 -20.91 19.42
CA LYS A 373 -2.85 -21.78 20.53
C LYS A 373 -3.61 -21.52 21.82
N LEU A 374 -4.37 -20.42 21.90
CA LEU A 374 -5.12 -20.05 23.08
C LEU A 374 -6.52 -20.67 23.08
N HIS A 375 -7.01 -21.02 24.27
CA HIS A 375 -8.35 -21.53 24.51
C HIS A 375 -9.32 -20.43 24.94
N ARG A 376 -8.85 -19.48 25.74
CA ARG A 376 -9.63 -18.36 26.29
C ARG A 376 -8.85 -17.07 26.26
N ILE A 377 -9.54 -15.96 26.03
CA ILE A 377 -8.95 -14.62 26.06
C ILE A 377 -9.98 -13.61 26.56
N LEU A 378 -9.52 -12.65 27.37
CA LEU A 378 -10.34 -11.52 27.80
C LEU A 378 -10.02 -10.30 26.94
N PHE A 379 -10.99 -9.84 26.17
CA PHE A 379 -10.88 -8.57 25.48
C PHE A 379 -11.18 -7.42 26.44
N LEU A 380 -10.35 -6.40 26.42
CA LEU A 380 -10.49 -5.16 27.18
C LEU A 380 -10.42 -3.96 26.21
N ASP A 381 -11.43 -3.10 26.25
CA ASP A 381 -11.41 -1.85 25.47
C ASP A 381 -10.40 -0.86 26.08
N ASP A 382 -9.97 0.12 25.33
CA ASP A 382 -8.91 1.04 25.75
C ASP A 382 -9.42 2.20 26.64
N ASP A 383 -10.72 2.33 26.83
CA ASP A 383 -11.37 3.36 27.65
C ASP A 383 -11.88 2.82 29.01
N ILE A 384 -11.35 1.68 29.45
CA ILE A 384 -11.70 1.07 30.75
C ILE A 384 -10.58 1.19 31.78
N VAL A 385 -10.95 1.10 33.05
CA VAL A 385 -10.02 1.01 34.18
C VAL A 385 -10.35 -0.20 35.03
N VAL A 386 -9.42 -1.13 35.13
CA VAL A 386 -9.58 -2.35 35.94
C VAL A 386 -9.44 -2.02 37.42
N GLN A 387 -10.44 -2.34 38.22
CA GLN A 387 -10.50 -2.00 39.65
C GLN A 387 -10.22 -3.19 40.58
N LYS A 388 -10.27 -4.42 40.06
CA LYS A 388 -10.09 -5.65 40.83
C LYS A 388 -9.39 -6.71 40.01
N ASP A 389 -8.87 -7.71 40.69
CA ASP A 389 -8.30 -8.90 40.05
C ASP A 389 -9.33 -9.59 39.13
N LEU A 390 -8.93 -9.81 37.88
CA LEU A 390 -9.78 -10.40 36.83
C LEU A 390 -9.63 -11.92 36.71
N THR A 391 -8.71 -12.56 37.45
CA THR A 391 -8.45 -14.00 37.34
C THR A 391 -9.67 -14.87 37.66
N GLY A 392 -10.60 -14.34 38.45
CA GLY A 392 -11.87 -15.00 38.74
C GLY A 392 -12.69 -15.29 37.49
N LEU A 393 -12.55 -14.54 36.42
CA LEU A 393 -13.28 -14.74 35.17
C LEU A 393 -12.92 -16.08 34.48
N TRP A 394 -11.66 -16.51 34.58
CA TRP A 394 -11.22 -17.81 34.03
C TRP A 394 -11.82 -19.02 34.73
N LYS A 395 -12.39 -18.83 35.95
CA LYS A 395 -13.07 -19.87 36.71
C LYS A 395 -14.57 -20.01 36.35
N ILE A 396 -15.09 -19.09 35.54
CA ILE A 396 -16.47 -19.10 35.11
C ILE A 396 -16.68 -20.27 34.15
N ASP A 397 -17.68 -21.09 34.42
CA ASP A 397 -18.16 -22.05 33.44
C ASP A 397 -18.94 -21.30 32.36
N MET A 398 -18.44 -21.39 31.11
CA MET A 398 -19.05 -20.74 29.96
C MET A 398 -20.27 -21.53 29.39
N ASP A 399 -20.56 -22.70 29.93
CA ASP A 399 -21.70 -23.58 29.50
C ASP A 399 -21.71 -23.72 27.95
N GLY A 400 -20.54 -23.91 27.37
CA GLY A 400 -20.38 -24.02 25.91
C GLY A 400 -20.64 -22.72 25.12
N LYS A 401 -20.89 -21.60 25.78
CA LYS A 401 -21.05 -20.27 25.13
C LYS A 401 -19.73 -19.72 24.65
N VAL A 402 -19.80 -19.02 23.55
CA VAL A 402 -18.61 -18.44 22.88
C VAL A 402 -18.15 -17.13 23.49
N ASN A 403 -19.03 -16.38 24.16
CA ASN A 403 -18.76 -15.06 24.70
C ASN A 403 -19.49 -14.82 26.01
N GLY A 404 -18.78 -14.28 26.99
CA GLY A 404 -19.31 -13.73 28.23
C GLY A 404 -19.18 -12.20 28.22
N ALA A 405 -20.25 -11.49 28.52
CA ALA A 405 -20.29 -10.04 28.51
C ALA A 405 -21.17 -9.47 29.63
N VAL A 406 -20.98 -8.19 29.93
CA VAL A 406 -21.80 -7.47 30.90
C VAL A 406 -23.09 -7.01 30.25
N GLU A 407 -24.24 -7.32 30.85
CA GLU A 407 -25.55 -6.87 30.42
C GLU A 407 -25.71 -5.34 30.61
N THR A 408 -26.38 -4.67 29.66
CA THR A 408 -26.55 -3.20 29.68
C THR A 408 -28.01 -2.76 29.86
N CYS A 409 -28.94 -3.69 30.15
CA CYS A 409 -30.36 -3.34 30.23
C CYS A 409 -30.80 -2.69 31.56
N PHE A 410 -29.94 -2.52 32.53
CA PHE A 410 -30.25 -1.87 33.82
C PHE A 410 -30.82 -0.46 33.68
N GLY A 411 -30.56 0.23 32.57
CA GLY A 411 -31.03 1.58 32.30
C GLY A 411 -32.03 1.68 31.14
N SER A 412 -32.62 0.59 30.65
CA SER A 412 -33.63 0.55 29.58
C SER A 412 -33.19 0.94 28.15
N PHE A 413 -31.94 1.30 27.94
CA PHE A 413 -31.51 1.96 26.69
C PHE A 413 -30.90 1.05 25.63
N HIS A 414 -30.50 -0.16 25.99
CA HIS A 414 -29.63 -0.96 25.09
C HIS A 414 -30.29 -2.26 24.66
N ARG A 415 -31.49 -2.15 24.07
CA ARG A 415 -32.16 -3.30 23.43
C ARG A 415 -31.84 -3.33 21.94
N TYR A 416 -31.86 -4.51 21.34
CA TYR A 416 -31.56 -4.71 19.92
C TYR A 416 -32.41 -3.85 18.98
N ALA A 417 -33.68 -3.54 19.36
CA ALA A 417 -34.51 -2.64 18.59
C ALA A 417 -33.91 -1.27 18.29
N GLN A 418 -32.96 -0.80 19.11
CA GLN A 418 -32.31 0.50 18.92
C GLN A 418 -31.09 0.46 17.96
N TYR A 419 -30.58 -0.75 17.72
CA TYR A 419 -29.33 -0.94 16.96
C TYR A 419 -29.54 -1.60 15.61
N MET A 420 -30.64 -2.35 15.44
CA MET A 420 -30.90 -3.15 14.25
C MET A 420 -32.19 -2.71 13.56
N ASN A 421 -32.21 -2.78 12.23
CA ASN A 421 -33.39 -2.50 11.44
C ASN A 421 -34.32 -3.73 11.40
N PHE A 422 -35.28 -3.81 12.32
CA PHE A 422 -36.27 -4.88 12.38
C PHE A 422 -37.34 -4.84 11.27
N SER A 423 -37.32 -3.86 10.37
CA SER A 423 -38.07 -3.93 9.13
C SER A 423 -37.48 -4.93 8.13
N HIS A 424 -36.19 -5.28 8.29
CA HIS A 424 -35.54 -6.27 7.45
C HIS A 424 -35.96 -7.70 7.85
N PRO A 425 -36.47 -8.53 6.91
CA PRO A 425 -37.04 -9.84 7.24
C PRO A 425 -36.06 -10.78 7.97
N LEU A 426 -34.80 -10.83 7.54
CA LEU A 426 -33.75 -11.68 8.14
C LEU A 426 -33.45 -11.27 9.58
N ILE A 427 -33.35 -9.95 9.86
CA ILE A 427 -33.11 -9.44 11.21
C ILE A 427 -34.29 -9.79 12.11
N LYS A 428 -35.51 -9.56 11.63
CA LYS A 428 -36.74 -9.90 12.35
C LYS A 428 -36.86 -11.38 12.66
N ALA A 429 -36.40 -12.25 11.74
CA ALA A 429 -36.46 -13.72 11.93
C ALA A 429 -35.38 -14.22 12.92
N LYS A 430 -34.24 -13.62 12.97
CA LYS A 430 -33.05 -14.10 13.72
C LYS A 430 -32.96 -13.49 15.13
N PHE A 431 -33.41 -12.25 15.33
CA PHE A 431 -33.16 -11.48 16.54
C PHE A 431 -34.46 -11.06 17.24
N ASN A 432 -34.42 -11.07 18.57
CA ASN A 432 -35.51 -10.54 19.39
C ASN A 432 -35.28 -9.03 19.65
N PRO A 433 -36.18 -8.14 19.19
CA PRO A 433 -36.03 -6.69 19.37
C PRO A 433 -35.97 -6.27 20.84
N LYS A 434 -36.58 -7.04 21.74
CA LYS A 434 -36.61 -6.79 23.18
C LYS A 434 -35.41 -7.36 23.93
N ALA A 435 -34.57 -8.16 23.30
CA ALA A 435 -33.39 -8.71 23.92
C ALA A 435 -32.40 -7.61 24.30
N CYS A 436 -31.70 -7.81 25.39
CA CYS A 436 -30.67 -6.90 25.86
C CYS A 436 -29.43 -6.98 24.97
N ALA A 437 -28.87 -5.83 24.61
CA ALA A 437 -27.49 -5.76 24.18
C ALA A 437 -26.56 -5.91 25.40
N TRP A 438 -25.31 -6.15 25.14
CA TRP A 438 -24.27 -6.23 26.16
C TRP A 438 -23.18 -5.19 25.94
N ALA A 439 -22.39 -4.91 26.98
CA ALA A 439 -21.25 -4.01 26.90
C ALA A 439 -20.11 -4.62 26.09
N TYR A 440 -19.48 -3.79 25.25
CA TYR A 440 -18.34 -4.21 24.45
C TYR A 440 -16.99 -3.93 25.10
N GLY A 441 -16.94 -3.16 26.19
CA GLY A 441 -15.71 -2.77 26.85
C GLY A 441 -14.95 -3.91 27.53
N MET A 442 -15.64 -5.00 27.88
CA MET A 442 -15.05 -6.21 28.45
C MET A 442 -15.81 -7.43 27.97
N ASN A 443 -15.15 -8.31 27.22
CA ASN A 443 -15.73 -9.54 26.72
C ASN A 443 -14.78 -10.72 26.95
N PHE A 444 -15.30 -11.78 27.54
CA PHE A 444 -14.56 -13.01 27.80
C PHE A 444 -14.89 -14.03 26.73
N PHE A 445 -13.90 -14.42 25.92
CA PHE A 445 -14.09 -15.32 24.79
C PHE A 445 -13.58 -16.73 25.11
N ASP A 446 -14.40 -17.74 24.81
CA ASP A 446 -13.99 -19.12 24.65
C ASP A 446 -13.66 -19.37 23.17
N LEU A 447 -12.38 -19.40 22.83
CA LEU A 447 -11.91 -19.47 21.45
C LEU A 447 -12.16 -20.84 20.82
N ASP A 448 -12.20 -21.91 21.63
CA ASP A 448 -12.52 -23.25 21.14
C ASP A 448 -14.02 -23.38 20.80
N ALA A 449 -14.87 -22.80 21.62
CA ALA A 449 -16.29 -22.70 21.32
C ALA A 449 -16.53 -21.83 20.08
N TRP A 450 -15.81 -20.71 19.96
CA TRP A 450 -15.88 -19.81 18.79
C TRP A 450 -15.53 -20.52 17.48
N ARG A 451 -14.40 -21.29 17.47
CA ARG A 451 -13.99 -22.11 16.32
C ARG A 451 -15.03 -23.17 15.97
N ARG A 452 -15.55 -23.86 16.96
CA ARG A 452 -16.57 -24.90 16.79
C ARG A 452 -17.87 -24.36 16.20
N GLU A 453 -18.35 -23.22 16.69
CA GLU A 453 -19.57 -22.56 16.25
C GLU A 453 -19.40 -21.71 15.00
N LYS A 454 -18.17 -21.61 14.44
CA LYS A 454 -17.84 -20.84 13.21
C LYS A 454 -18.29 -19.38 13.28
N CYS A 455 -18.05 -18.71 14.41
CA CYS A 455 -18.54 -17.35 14.63
C CYS A 455 -17.90 -16.31 13.72
N THR A 456 -16.64 -16.51 13.26
CA THR A 456 -16.00 -15.63 12.29
C THR A 456 -16.71 -15.69 10.94
N GLU A 457 -17.13 -16.88 10.49
CA GLU A 457 -17.88 -17.06 9.24
C GLU A 457 -19.28 -16.44 9.34
N GLU A 458 -19.96 -16.57 10.48
CA GLU A 458 -21.26 -15.91 10.72
C GLU A 458 -21.10 -14.38 10.71
N TYR A 459 -20.03 -13.84 11.30
CA TYR A 459 -19.69 -12.43 11.22
C TYR A 459 -19.46 -11.99 9.75
N HIS A 460 -18.73 -12.77 8.96
CA HIS A 460 -18.52 -12.49 7.54
C HIS A 460 -19.83 -12.48 6.76
N TYR A 461 -20.71 -13.43 7.05
CA TYR A 461 -22.03 -13.48 6.42
C TYR A 461 -22.82 -12.18 6.65
N TRP A 462 -22.91 -11.72 7.90
CA TRP A 462 -23.63 -10.49 8.24
C TRP A 462 -22.96 -9.25 7.65
N GLN A 463 -21.65 -9.17 7.65
CA GLN A 463 -20.91 -8.04 7.05
C GLN A 463 -21.12 -7.96 5.53
N ASN A 464 -21.13 -9.09 4.84
CA ASN A 464 -21.40 -9.11 3.40
C ASN A 464 -22.86 -8.75 3.10
N LEU A 465 -23.80 -9.16 3.93
CA LEU A 465 -25.21 -8.82 3.79
C LEU A 465 -25.48 -7.31 3.99
N ILE A 466 -24.76 -6.66 4.89
CA ILE A 466 -24.90 -5.21 5.13
C ILE A 466 -24.33 -4.40 3.94
N ALA A 467 -23.37 -4.96 3.20
CA ALA A 467 -22.73 -4.30 2.07
C ALA A 467 -23.57 -4.34 0.78
N THR A 468 -24.58 -5.21 0.71
CA THR A 468 -25.54 -5.32 -0.42
C THR A 468 -26.77 -4.46 -0.19
#